data_53b513f652db5fbd1d189bf6e1bed305
#
_entry.id   53b513f652db5fbd1d189bf6e1bed305
#
_cell.length_a   1.000
_cell.length_b   1.000
_cell.length_c   1.000
_cell.angle_alpha   90.00
_cell.angle_beta   90.00
_cell.angle_gamma   90.00
#
_symmetry.space_group_name_H-M   'P 1'
#
loop_
_entity.id
_entity.type
_entity.pdbx_description
1 polymer ?
#
loop_
_entity_poly.entity_id
_entity_poly.type
_entity_poly.pdbx_seq_one_letter_code
_entity_poly.pdbx_strand_id
1 'polypeptide(L)'
;MGQAHVTKHIFVTGGVASSLGKGLTASSLGRLLVSRGIRVTMQKLDPYLNVDPGTMNPFQHGEVFVTDDGAETDLDIGHYERFLDRNLEGLANVTTGQVYSRVIARERRGEYLGETVQVIPHITNEIKERILAMSAPDIDVVITEIGGTVGDIESQPFLEAARQLRQEVGRDNVFYLHISLVPYIGPSGELKTKPTQHSVAALRSIGIAPDAIVLRSDRTIPDSIKKKISLMCDVDAEAVVAAVDAPSIYDIPKVLFSEGLDSYVVRRLSLGGHDVVWGEWDDLLEKVHHPAHHVKVALVGKYIDLPDAYLSVSEALRAGGFANNAKVELIWVPSDECESAQGAASALADVDAICVPGGFGVRGIEGKLGALTYAREHEIPTLGLCLGLQCMVIEAARNLAGIKDANSAEFDPDKGTHVIATMAGQEQIVAGEADMGGTMRLGLYRAELSKGSIVADVYGSSSVDERHRHRYEVNNDYRSKLSDAGLLFSGINRELDLVEFVELPREVHPYYVGTQAHPELRSRPTRPHPLFIGLIAAAIKAKD
;
A
#
# COMPACT_ATOMS: atom_id res chain seq x y z
N MET A 1 14.19 11.71 39.21
CA MET A 1 13.86 10.39 38.65
C MET A 1 13.13 10.67 37.32
N GLY A 2 13.75 10.37 36.18
CA GLY A 2 13.06 10.50 34.89
C GLY A 2 11.85 9.59 34.91
N GLN A 3 10.69 10.10 34.50
CA GLN A 3 9.52 9.24 34.28
C GLN A 3 9.93 8.16 33.26
N ALA A 4 9.64 6.91 33.58
CA ALA A 4 9.84 5.82 32.62
C ALA A 4 9.02 6.16 31.36
N HIS A 5 9.64 6.02 30.19
CA HIS A 5 8.97 6.22 28.90
C HIS A 5 7.78 5.25 28.79
N VAL A 6 6.58 5.77 28.59
CA VAL A 6 5.35 4.99 28.41
C VAL A 6 4.78 5.30 27.05
N THR A 7 4.76 4.30 26.19
CA THR A 7 4.14 4.42 24.86
C THR A 7 2.63 4.67 25.00
N LYS A 8 2.11 5.62 24.24
CA LYS A 8 0.68 5.93 24.17
C LYS A 8 0.01 5.16 23.04
N HIS A 9 -1.26 4.82 23.22
CA HIS A 9 -2.03 4.07 22.23
C HIS A 9 -3.24 4.87 21.74
N ILE A 10 -3.35 5.06 20.43
CA ILE A 10 -4.50 5.67 19.79
C ILE A 10 -5.22 4.57 19.00
N PHE A 11 -6.45 4.25 19.40
CA PHE A 11 -7.30 3.31 18.68
C PHE A 11 -8.21 4.07 17.74
N VAL A 12 -8.16 3.73 16.46
CA VAL A 12 -9.00 4.33 15.42
C VAL A 12 -10.11 3.34 15.08
N THR A 13 -11.35 3.74 15.29
CA THR A 13 -12.55 2.97 14.99
C THR A 13 -13.40 3.66 13.94
N GLY A 14 -14.22 2.93 13.21
CA GLY A 14 -15.14 3.51 12.23
C GLY A 14 -16.56 2.98 12.40
N GLY A 15 -17.49 3.81 12.02
CA GLY A 15 -18.91 3.44 12.05
C GLY A 15 -19.71 3.99 10.87
N VAL A 16 -20.95 3.53 10.74
CA VAL A 16 -21.90 3.89 9.70
C VAL A 16 -21.67 3.14 8.37
N ALA A 17 -20.48 3.18 7.80
CA ALA A 17 -20.18 2.53 6.53
C ALA A 17 -18.70 2.10 6.46
N SER A 18 -18.40 1.15 5.58
CA SER A 18 -17.03 0.84 5.15
C SER A 18 -16.46 1.95 4.26
N SER A 19 -15.17 1.90 3.98
CA SER A 19 -14.50 2.85 3.07
C SER A 19 -14.64 4.34 3.45
N LEU A 20 -14.76 4.65 4.76
CA LEU A 20 -14.80 6.02 5.28
C LEU A 20 -13.45 6.73 5.27
N GLY A 21 -12.38 6.05 4.86
CA GLY A 21 -11.02 6.57 4.92
C GLY A 21 -10.42 6.56 6.34
N LYS A 22 -10.70 5.48 7.12
CA LYS A 22 -10.06 5.26 8.42
C LYS A 22 -8.54 5.28 8.32
N GLY A 23 -7.98 4.46 7.41
CA GLY A 23 -6.55 4.38 7.16
C GLY A 23 -5.93 5.72 6.79
N LEU A 24 -6.58 6.46 5.91
CA LEU A 24 -6.14 7.79 5.51
C LEU A 24 -6.19 8.81 6.66
N THR A 25 -7.26 8.79 7.46
CA THR A 25 -7.38 9.68 8.63
C THR A 25 -6.35 9.32 9.70
N ALA A 26 -6.15 8.03 9.97
CA ALA A 26 -5.16 7.53 10.91
C ALA A 26 -3.73 7.90 10.49
N SER A 27 -3.39 7.68 9.20
CA SER A 27 -2.09 8.04 8.63
C SER A 27 -1.84 9.55 8.67
N SER A 28 -2.89 10.34 8.39
CA SER A 28 -2.82 11.80 8.43
C SER A 28 -2.58 12.32 9.84
N LEU A 29 -3.24 11.74 10.85
CA LEU A 29 -2.94 12.03 12.26
C LEU A 29 -1.50 11.59 12.60
N GLY A 30 -1.07 10.42 12.14
CA GLY A 30 0.30 9.95 12.30
C GLY A 30 1.31 10.95 11.73
N ARG A 31 1.09 11.44 10.50
CA ARG A 31 1.92 12.49 9.88
C ARG A 31 1.96 13.76 10.71
N LEU A 32 0.82 14.21 11.22
CA LEU A 32 0.74 15.39 12.09
C LEU A 32 1.58 15.25 13.34
N LEU A 33 1.49 14.11 14.03
CA LEU A 33 2.27 13.84 15.23
C LEU A 33 3.78 13.75 14.92
N VAL A 34 4.15 13.13 13.80
CA VAL A 34 5.55 13.12 13.31
C VAL A 34 6.04 14.54 13.05
N SER A 35 5.21 15.42 12.46
CA SER A 35 5.56 16.83 12.22
C SER A 35 5.71 17.65 13.50
N ARG A 36 5.28 17.12 14.65
CA ARG A 36 5.56 17.65 16.01
C ARG A 36 6.78 17.01 16.68
N GLY A 37 7.54 16.18 15.95
CA GLY A 37 8.69 15.45 16.49
C GLY A 37 8.33 14.27 17.38
N ILE A 38 7.09 13.79 17.36
CA ILE A 38 6.61 12.62 18.09
C ILE A 38 6.92 11.37 17.26
N ARG A 39 7.48 10.34 17.87
CA ARG A 39 7.85 9.09 17.20
C ARG A 39 6.65 8.17 17.15
N VAL A 40 6.12 7.97 15.96
CA VAL A 40 4.87 7.24 15.70
C VAL A 40 5.15 5.94 14.95
N THR A 41 4.43 4.88 15.31
CA THR A 41 4.24 3.68 14.48
C THR A 41 2.76 3.37 14.35
N MET A 42 2.40 2.56 13.36
CA MET A 42 1.00 2.23 13.09
C MET A 42 0.78 0.73 12.97
N GLN A 43 -0.44 0.30 13.30
CA GLN A 43 -0.87 -1.09 13.20
C GLN A 43 -2.31 -1.17 12.66
N LYS A 44 -2.57 -2.20 11.87
CA LYS A 44 -3.88 -2.58 11.36
C LYS A 44 -4.36 -3.87 12.00
N LEU A 45 -5.58 -3.88 12.50
CA LEU A 45 -6.28 -5.08 12.97
C LEU A 45 -7.41 -5.41 11.99
N ASP A 46 -7.28 -6.50 11.25
CA ASP A 46 -8.23 -6.90 10.22
C ASP A 46 -9.14 -8.03 10.70
N PRO A 47 -10.47 -7.86 10.65
CA PRO A 47 -11.41 -8.82 11.21
C PRO A 47 -11.66 -10.05 10.34
N TYR A 48 -11.07 -10.18 9.17
CA TYR A 48 -11.27 -11.35 8.32
C TYR A 48 -10.49 -12.58 8.81
N LEU A 49 -11.00 -13.78 8.42
CA LEU A 49 -10.42 -15.08 8.84
C LEU A 49 -9.20 -15.52 8.03
N ASN A 50 -8.86 -14.85 6.97
CA ASN A 50 -7.63 -15.14 6.23
C ASN A 50 -6.42 -14.88 7.12
N VAL A 51 -5.43 -15.77 7.03
CA VAL A 51 -4.17 -15.59 7.79
C VAL A 51 -3.42 -14.35 7.31
N ASP A 52 -3.41 -14.16 6.00
CA ASP A 52 -2.89 -12.98 5.31
C ASP A 52 -3.69 -12.73 4.02
N PRO A 53 -3.54 -11.57 3.36
CA PRO A 53 -4.23 -11.28 2.12
C PRO A 53 -3.61 -11.92 0.87
N GLY A 54 -2.51 -12.68 0.99
CA GLY A 54 -1.73 -13.20 -0.14
C GLY A 54 -2.51 -14.07 -1.11
N THR A 55 -3.55 -14.77 -0.63
CA THR A 55 -4.43 -15.61 -1.46
C THR A 55 -5.76 -14.95 -1.83
N MET A 56 -5.96 -13.69 -1.42
CA MET A 56 -7.20 -12.97 -1.69
C MET A 56 -7.26 -12.46 -3.14
N ASN A 57 -8.49 -12.33 -3.65
CA ASN A 57 -8.70 -11.75 -4.96
C ASN A 57 -8.54 -10.22 -4.92
N PRO A 58 -7.65 -9.62 -5.75
CA PRO A 58 -7.45 -8.17 -5.81
C PRO A 58 -8.73 -7.37 -6.10
N PHE A 59 -9.71 -7.94 -6.81
CA PHE A 59 -11.00 -7.29 -7.04
C PHE A 59 -11.87 -7.13 -5.78
N GLN A 60 -11.57 -7.88 -4.72
CA GLN A 60 -12.32 -7.80 -3.46
C GLN A 60 -11.58 -7.01 -2.38
N HIS A 61 -10.25 -7.10 -2.37
CA HIS A 61 -9.42 -6.56 -1.30
C HIS A 61 -8.45 -5.45 -1.72
N GLY A 62 -8.32 -5.19 -3.02
CA GLY A 62 -7.26 -4.31 -3.53
C GLY A 62 -5.90 -5.02 -3.59
N GLU A 63 -4.83 -4.24 -3.60
CA GLU A 63 -3.47 -4.78 -3.67
C GLU A 63 -3.05 -5.49 -2.38
N VAL A 64 -2.15 -6.45 -2.51
CA VAL A 64 -1.41 -7.02 -1.39
C VAL A 64 -0.12 -6.24 -1.21
N PHE A 65 0.03 -5.59 -0.07
CA PHE A 65 1.24 -4.83 0.26
C PHE A 65 2.26 -5.73 0.95
N VAL A 66 3.51 -5.75 0.49
CA VAL A 66 4.58 -6.57 1.08
C VAL A 66 5.58 -5.70 1.82
N THR A 67 5.87 -6.07 3.06
CA THR A 67 6.84 -5.40 3.93
C THR A 67 8.27 -5.86 3.68
N ASP A 68 9.27 -5.18 4.27
CA ASP A 68 10.68 -5.53 4.10
C ASP A 68 11.00 -6.94 4.62
N ASP A 69 10.34 -7.40 5.68
CA ASP A 69 10.47 -8.75 6.26
C ASP A 69 9.67 -9.83 5.52
N GLY A 70 9.00 -9.48 4.42
CA GLY A 70 8.31 -10.40 3.54
C GLY A 70 6.88 -10.75 3.94
N ALA A 71 6.29 -10.03 4.89
CA ALA A 71 4.89 -10.24 5.22
C ALA A 71 3.96 -9.68 4.12
N GLU A 72 2.98 -10.49 3.72
CA GLU A 72 1.87 -10.07 2.88
C GLU A 72 0.82 -9.40 3.77
N THR A 73 0.50 -8.14 3.50
CA THR A 73 -0.32 -7.29 4.38
C THR A 73 -1.41 -6.55 3.61
N ASP A 74 -2.36 -5.98 4.37
CA ASP A 74 -3.40 -5.11 3.84
C ASP A 74 -2.81 -3.83 3.20
N LEU A 75 -3.50 -3.28 2.21
CA LEU A 75 -3.10 -2.08 1.46
C LEU A 75 -2.95 -0.83 2.35
N ASP A 76 -3.65 -0.76 3.48
CA ASP A 76 -3.55 0.37 4.41
C ASP A 76 -2.14 0.51 5.01
N ILE A 77 -1.37 -0.60 5.10
CA ILE A 77 0.05 -0.55 5.51
C ILE A 77 0.86 0.34 4.56
N GLY A 78 0.56 0.30 3.27
CA GLY A 78 1.14 1.22 2.28
C GLY A 78 0.81 2.68 2.56
N HIS A 79 -0.42 3.01 2.95
CA HIS A 79 -0.78 4.35 3.38
C HIS A 79 0.02 4.78 4.61
N TYR A 80 0.14 3.91 5.62
CA TYR A 80 0.90 4.21 6.83
C TYR A 80 2.37 4.51 6.51
N GLU A 81 3.02 3.66 5.71
CA GLU A 81 4.41 3.88 5.31
C GLU A 81 4.59 5.17 4.51
N ARG A 82 3.66 5.50 3.59
CA ARG A 82 3.72 6.72 2.78
C ARG A 82 3.60 8.00 3.59
N PHE A 83 2.72 8.01 4.61
CA PHE A 83 2.49 9.18 5.44
C PHE A 83 3.52 9.36 6.54
N LEU A 84 3.98 8.27 7.16
CA LEU A 84 5.00 8.30 8.20
C LEU A 84 6.43 8.43 7.66
N ASP A 85 6.66 8.12 6.38
CA ASP A 85 7.98 7.89 5.76
C ASP A 85 8.83 6.89 6.58
N ARG A 86 8.18 5.82 7.03
CA ARG A 86 8.79 4.76 7.82
C ARG A 86 8.39 3.39 7.25
N ASN A 87 9.36 2.47 7.12
CA ASN A 87 9.03 1.08 6.77
C ASN A 87 8.45 0.38 8.00
N LEU A 88 7.41 -0.42 7.77
CA LEU A 88 6.75 -1.25 8.77
C LEU A 88 7.10 -2.72 8.51
N GLU A 89 6.89 -3.54 9.51
CA GLU A 89 7.09 -4.99 9.48
C GLU A 89 5.75 -5.73 9.56
N GLY A 90 5.74 -7.03 9.33
CA GLY A 90 4.54 -7.87 9.37
C GLY A 90 3.73 -7.76 10.66
N LEU A 91 4.39 -7.40 11.77
CA LEU A 91 3.72 -7.13 13.05
C LEU A 91 2.72 -5.95 12.96
N ALA A 92 2.87 -5.07 11.99
CA ALA A 92 1.95 -3.97 11.75
C ALA A 92 0.58 -4.40 11.21
N ASN A 93 0.44 -5.64 10.72
CA ASN A 93 -0.84 -6.17 10.23
C ASN A 93 -1.23 -7.45 10.98
N VAL A 94 -2.32 -7.40 11.71
CA VAL A 94 -2.85 -8.51 12.51
C VAL A 94 -4.24 -8.89 12.02
N THR A 95 -4.41 -10.14 11.61
CA THR A 95 -5.71 -10.67 11.16
C THR A 95 -6.36 -11.57 12.21
N THR A 96 -7.67 -11.70 12.16
CA THR A 96 -8.38 -12.71 12.98
C THR A 96 -7.81 -14.10 12.74
N GLY A 97 -7.51 -14.45 11.48
CA GLY A 97 -6.93 -15.75 11.13
C GLY A 97 -5.61 -16.03 11.84
N GLN A 98 -4.69 -15.06 11.87
CA GLN A 98 -3.42 -15.18 12.60
C GLN A 98 -3.63 -15.39 14.10
N VAL A 99 -4.52 -14.60 14.70
CA VAL A 99 -4.80 -14.66 16.15
C VAL A 99 -5.37 -16.03 16.55
N TYR A 100 -6.42 -16.46 15.84
CA TYR A 100 -7.08 -17.74 16.13
C TYR A 100 -6.18 -18.94 15.86
N SER A 101 -5.45 -18.95 14.73
CA SER A 101 -4.50 -20.02 14.41
C SER A 101 -3.44 -20.18 15.49
N ARG A 102 -2.90 -19.06 16.01
CA ARG A 102 -1.89 -19.10 17.09
C ARG A 102 -2.47 -19.65 18.40
N VAL A 103 -3.65 -19.18 18.80
CA VAL A 103 -4.30 -19.64 20.04
C VAL A 103 -4.67 -21.13 19.93
N ILE A 104 -5.22 -21.57 18.80
CA ILE A 104 -5.56 -22.98 18.56
C ILE A 104 -4.27 -23.83 18.57
N ALA A 105 -3.20 -23.38 17.91
CA ALA A 105 -1.93 -24.10 17.92
C ALA A 105 -1.33 -24.24 19.33
N ARG A 106 -1.43 -23.21 20.18
CA ARG A 106 -1.02 -23.26 21.60
C ARG A 106 -1.88 -24.22 22.41
N GLU A 107 -3.19 -24.24 22.18
CA GLU A 107 -4.11 -25.21 22.80
C GLU A 107 -3.70 -26.64 22.45
N ARG A 108 -3.49 -26.92 21.16
CA ARG A 108 -3.10 -28.25 20.69
C ARG A 108 -1.75 -28.72 21.24
N ARG A 109 -0.86 -27.82 21.62
CA ARG A 109 0.41 -28.14 22.31
C ARG A 109 0.27 -28.26 23.84
N GLY A 110 -0.94 -28.02 24.38
CA GLY A 110 -1.20 -28.12 25.82
C GLY A 110 -0.66 -26.94 26.64
N GLU A 111 -0.38 -25.80 26.03
CA GLU A 111 0.20 -24.62 26.71
C GLU A 111 -0.76 -23.98 27.73
N TYR A 112 -2.06 -24.24 27.62
CA TYR A 112 -3.08 -23.75 28.55
C TYR A 112 -3.37 -24.72 29.70
N LEU A 113 -2.57 -25.77 29.87
CA LEU A 113 -2.59 -26.68 31.04
C LEU A 113 -3.98 -27.27 31.36
N GLY A 114 -4.83 -27.47 30.38
CA GLY A 114 -6.18 -28.03 30.56
C GLY A 114 -7.29 -27.00 30.82
N GLU A 115 -6.98 -25.71 30.79
CA GLU A 115 -8.01 -24.67 30.88
C GLU A 115 -8.96 -24.70 29.67
N THR A 116 -10.21 -24.28 29.90
CA THR A 116 -11.15 -24.04 28.80
C THR A 116 -10.75 -22.78 28.06
N VAL A 117 -10.28 -22.94 26.80
CA VAL A 117 -9.87 -21.81 25.96
C VAL A 117 -11.09 -21.11 25.36
N GLN A 118 -11.20 -19.81 25.56
CA GLN A 118 -12.34 -18.96 25.17
C GLN A 118 -11.88 -17.68 24.47
N VAL A 119 -12.81 -16.98 23.82
CA VAL A 119 -12.51 -15.67 23.21
C VAL A 119 -11.96 -14.70 24.26
N ILE A 120 -12.62 -14.62 25.41
CA ILE A 120 -12.13 -13.92 26.59
C ILE A 120 -11.72 -14.98 27.64
N PRO A 121 -10.48 -15.00 28.13
CA PRO A 121 -9.40 -14.03 27.88
C PRO A 121 -8.42 -14.39 26.75
N HIS A 122 -8.46 -15.60 26.17
CA HIS A 122 -7.34 -16.15 25.39
C HIS A 122 -7.13 -15.42 24.06
N ILE A 123 -8.19 -15.22 23.25
CA ILE A 123 -8.12 -14.45 21.99
C ILE A 123 -7.82 -12.98 22.27
N THR A 124 -8.50 -12.38 23.28
CA THR A 124 -8.26 -10.97 23.62
C THR A 124 -6.85 -10.73 24.16
N ASN A 125 -6.27 -11.68 24.90
CA ASN A 125 -4.88 -11.59 25.36
C ASN A 125 -3.89 -11.65 24.20
N GLU A 126 -4.08 -12.58 23.25
CA GLU A 126 -3.24 -12.65 22.05
C GLU A 126 -3.29 -11.35 21.25
N ILE A 127 -4.48 -10.74 21.10
CA ILE A 127 -4.62 -9.43 20.42
C ILE A 127 -3.86 -8.34 21.19
N LYS A 128 -4.02 -8.28 22.52
CA LYS A 128 -3.32 -7.29 23.36
C LYS A 128 -1.80 -7.47 23.29
N GLU A 129 -1.30 -8.71 23.33
CA GLU A 129 0.13 -9.02 23.17
C GLU A 129 0.67 -8.46 21.86
N ARG A 130 -0.06 -8.61 20.74
CA ARG A 130 0.34 -8.07 19.43
C ARG A 130 0.30 -6.55 19.37
N ILE A 131 -0.68 -5.91 20.03
CA ILE A 131 -0.73 -4.44 20.11
C ILE A 131 0.46 -3.93 20.95
N LEU A 132 0.72 -4.53 22.08
CA LEU A 132 1.82 -4.13 22.97
C LEU A 132 3.20 -4.39 22.35
N ALA A 133 3.32 -5.40 21.49
CA ALA A 133 4.56 -5.69 20.77
C ALA A 133 4.98 -4.56 19.83
N MET A 134 4.06 -3.67 19.43
CA MET A 134 4.39 -2.45 18.66
C MET A 134 5.07 -1.38 19.52
N SER A 135 5.02 -1.51 20.85
CA SER A 135 5.62 -0.56 21.78
C SER A 135 7.12 -0.83 21.90
N ALA A 136 7.92 0.15 21.55
CA ALA A 136 9.38 0.10 21.66
C ALA A 136 9.91 1.37 22.35
N PRO A 137 11.11 1.36 22.93
CA PRO A 137 11.67 2.53 23.63
C PRO A 137 11.81 3.78 22.78
N ASP A 138 11.88 3.61 21.47
CA ASP A 138 11.95 4.68 20.46
C ASP A 138 10.57 5.08 19.90
N ILE A 139 9.46 4.55 20.41
CA ILE A 139 8.10 4.83 19.97
C ILE A 139 7.33 5.55 21.08
N ASP A 140 6.86 6.76 20.79
CA ASP A 140 6.03 7.55 21.71
C ASP A 140 4.54 7.19 21.57
N VAL A 141 4.09 6.92 20.34
CA VAL A 141 2.69 6.65 20.01
C VAL A 141 2.55 5.47 19.06
N VAL A 142 1.67 4.55 19.40
CA VAL A 142 1.16 3.50 18.49
C VAL A 142 -0.26 3.88 18.08
N ILE A 143 -0.50 4.06 16.78
CA ILE A 143 -1.85 4.25 16.23
C ILE A 143 -2.32 2.90 15.70
N THR A 144 -3.35 2.33 16.31
CA THR A 144 -3.94 1.04 15.92
C THR A 144 -5.30 1.28 15.26
N GLU A 145 -5.39 1.01 13.97
CA GLU A 145 -6.66 1.03 13.24
C GLU A 145 -7.38 -0.30 13.40
N ILE A 146 -8.64 -0.25 13.87
CA ILE A 146 -9.50 -1.42 13.95
C ILE A 146 -10.35 -1.49 12.68
N GLY A 147 -10.15 -2.55 11.89
CA GLY A 147 -10.89 -2.84 10.68
C GLY A 147 -12.36 -3.16 10.93
N GLY A 148 -13.16 -3.11 9.88
CA GLY A 148 -14.61 -3.29 9.96
C GLY A 148 -15.35 -2.06 10.48
N THR A 149 -16.63 -2.24 10.79
CA THR A 149 -17.53 -1.20 11.29
C THR A 149 -17.96 -1.53 12.71
N VAL A 150 -18.05 -0.52 13.58
CA VAL A 150 -18.55 -0.73 14.94
C VAL A 150 -19.97 -1.28 14.90
N GLY A 151 -20.17 -2.43 15.50
CA GLY A 151 -21.42 -3.21 15.44
C GLY A 151 -21.27 -4.53 14.69
N ASP A 152 -20.27 -4.68 13.84
CA ASP A 152 -19.97 -5.93 13.15
C ASP A 152 -19.44 -6.99 14.15
N ILE A 153 -19.92 -8.22 14.00
CA ILE A 153 -19.54 -9.35 14.87
C ILE A 153 -18.03 -9.61 14.80
N GLU A 154 -17.47 -9.51 13.61
CA GLU A 154 -16.08 -9.82 13.30
C GLU A 154 -15.10 -8.90 14.04
N SER A 155 -15.49 -7.64 14.26
CA SER A 155 -14.63 -6.64 14.93
C SER A 155 -14.69 -6.71 16.46
N GLN A 156 -15.66 -7.40 17.04
CA GLN A 156 -15.91 -7.40 18.49
C GLN A 156 -14.70 -7.86 19.32
N PRO A 157 -13.96 -8.95 18.98
CA PRO A 157 -12.79 -9.34 19.77
C PRO A 157 -11.69 -8.28 19.82
N PHE A 158 -11.48 -7.53 18.73
CA PHE A 158 -10.52 -6.44 18.66
C PHE A 158 -10.94 -5.24 19.51
N LEU A 159 -12.22 -4.87 19.44
CA LEU A 159 -12.79 -3.80 20.27
C LEU A 159 -12.73 -4.15 21.75
N GLU A 160 -13.04 -5.39 22.10
CA GLU A 160 -12.95 -5.87 23.48
C GLU A 160 -11.49 -5.86 24.00
N ALA A 161 -10.53 -6.30 23.17
CA ALA A 161 -9.12 -6.24 23.50
C ALA A 161 -8.64 -4.79 23.72
N ALA A 162 -9.02 -3.86 22.84
CA ALA A 162 -8.71 -2.43 22.99
C ALA A 162 -9.31 -1.85 24.29
N ARG A 163 -10.56 -2.23 24.64
CA ARG A 163 -11.21 -1.83 25.89
C ARG A 163 -10.44 -2.33 27.13
N GLN A 164 -10.01 -3.60 27.09
CA GLN A 164 -9.23 -4.22 28.19
C GLN A 164 -7.87 -3.55 28.32
N LEU A 165 -7.18 -3.29 27.20
CA LEU A 165 -5.85 -2.69 27.19
C LEU A 165 -5.82 -1.35 27.94
N ARG A 166 -6.87 -0.54 27.83
CA ARG A 166 -6.97 0.74 28.57
C ARG A 166 -6.82 0.59 30.08
N GLN A 167 -7.25 -0.54 30.64
CA GLN A 167 -7.08 -0.82 32.08
C GLN A 167 -5.65 -1.26 32.41
N GLU A 168 -5.01 -1.98 31.50
CA GLU A 168 -3.67 -2.54 31.72
C GLU A 168 -2.57 -1.47 31.59
N VAL A 169 -2.64 -0.62 30.55
CA VAL A 169 -1.63 0.42 30.32
C VAL A 169 -1.95 1.75 31.04
N GLY A 170 -3.15 1.86 31.61
CA GLY A 170 -3.63 3.09 32.26
C GLY A 170 -4.45 3.98 31.34
N ARG A 171 -5.52 4.58 31.89
CA ARG A 171 -6.51 5.36 31.12
C ARG A 171 -5.91 6.57 30.40
N ASP A 172 -4.89 7.18 30.98
CA ASP A 172 -4.23 8.38 30.43
C ASP A 172 -3.22 8.05 29.30
N ASN A 173 -3.05 6.76 29.02
CA ASN A 173 -2.17 6.27 27.96
C ASN A 173 -2.93 5.77 26.72
N VAL A 174 -4.27 5.88 26.72
CA VAL A 174 -5.14 5.41 25.62
C VAL A 174 -6.06 6.52 25.16
N PHE A 175 -6.19 6.66 23.86
CA PHE A 175 -7.07 7.58 23.17
C PHE A 175 -7.93 6.83 22.14
N TYR A 176 -9.23 7.06 22.12
CA TYR A 176 -10.15 6.49 21.15
C TYR A 176 -10.62 7.56 20.15
N LEU A 177 -10.23 7.40 18.90
CA LEU A 177 -10.66 8.21 17.77
C LEU A 177 -11.74 7.47 17.00
N HIS A 178 -12.93 8.06 16.89
CA HIS A 178 -14.03 7.46 16.13
C HIS A 178 -14.29 8.23 14.84
N ILE A 179 -14.27 7.53 13.69
CA ILE A 179 -14.54 8.13 12.38
C ILE A 179 -15.97 7.78 11.97
N SER A 180 -16.75 8.77 11.60
CA SER A 180 -18.14 8.61 11.26
C SER A 180 -18.55 9.44 10.04
N LEU A 181 -19.58 9.00 9.33
CA LEU A 181 -20.15 9.70 8.19
C LEU A 181 -21.30 10.62 8.63
N VAL A 182 -21.28 11.85 8.14
CA VAL A 182 -22.40 12.78 8.22
C VAL A 182 -22.97 12.97 6.81
N PRO A 183 -23.93 12.11 6.40
CA PRO A 183 -24.46 12.16 5.04
C PRO A 183 -25.37 13.35 4.82
N TYR A 184 -25.30 13.92 3.61
CA TYR A 184 -26.26 14.90 3.13
C TYR A 184 -27.42 14.18 2.42
N ILE A 185 -28.65 14.52 2.81
CA ILE A 185 -29.85 13.99 2.18
C ILE A 185 -30.42 15.04 1.24
N GLY A 186 -30.22 14.88 -0.06
CA GLY A 186 -30.61 15.83 -1.10
C GLY A 186 -32.07 16.27 -1.00
N PRO A 187 -33.08 15.39 -0.90
CA PRO A 187 -34.49 15.76 -0.81
C PRO A 187 -34.85 16.62 0.39
N SER A 188 -34.12 16.49 1.52
CA SER A 188 -34.36 17.31 2.73
C SER A 188 -33.44 18.52 2.83
N GLY A 189 -32.40 18.58 1.99
CA GLY A 189 -31.41 19.68 2.04
C GLY A 189 -30.59 19.74 3.32
N GLU A 190 -30.40 18.61 4.02
CA GLU A 190 -29.82 18.60 5.35
C GLU A 190 -28.73 17.54 5.56
N LEU A 191 -27.73 17.89 6.35
CA LEU A 191 -26.77 16.96 6.94
C LEU A 191 -27.41 16.20 8.10
N LYS A 192 -27.28 14.88 8.13
CA LYS A 192 -27.89 14.00 9.12
C LYS A 192 -26.88 13.50 10.17
N THR A 193 -27.16 13.81 11.43
CA THR A 193 -26.31 13.44 12.58
C THR A 193 -26.68 12.10 13.22
N LYS A 194 -27.85 11.55 12.90
CA LYS A 194 -28.33 10.28 13.47
C LYS A 194 -27.39 9.10 13.23
N PRO A 195 -26.82 8.89 12.03
CA PRO A 195 -25.86 7.80 11.81
C PRO A 195 -24.69 7.84 12.80
N THR A 196 -24.08 9.01 12.99
CA THR A 196 -22.98 9.23 13.95
C THR A 196 -23.43 8.92 15.38
N GLN A 197 -24.61 9.41 15.81
CA GLN A 197 -25.14 9.14 17.16
C GLN A 197 -25.35 7.66 17.42
N HIS A 198 -25.88 6.90 16.44
CA HIS A 198 -26.08 5.46 16.54
C HIS A 198 -24.75 4.71 16.58
N SER A 199 -23.78 5.10 15.76
CA SER A 199 -22.45 4.49 15.75
C SER A 199 -21.72 4.67 17.09
N VAL A 200 -21.75 5.88 17.65
CA VAL A 200 -21.18 6.14 19.00
C VAL A 200 -21.93 5.39 20.09
N ALA A 201 -23.28 5.28 20.00
CA ALA A 201 -24.05 4.50 20.95
C ALA A 201 -23.66 3.01 20.91
N ALA A 202 -23.46 2.45 19.71
CA ALA A 202 -22.96 1.08 19.54
C ALA A 202 -21.56 0.90 20.16
N LEU A 203 -20.63 1.84 19.94
CA LEU A 203 -19.29 1.82 20.52
C LEU A 203 -19.35 1.86 22.06
N ARG A 204 -20.22 2.71 22.62
CA ARG A 204 -20.44 2.80 24.06
C ARG A 204 -21.03 1.54 24.67
N SER A 205 -21.89 0.83 23.94
CA SER A 205 -22.45 -0.43 24.43
C SER A 205 -21.38 -1.52 24.66
N ILE A 206 -20.25 -1.40 23.98
CA ILE A 206 -19.06 -2.26 24.17
C ILE A 206 -18.18 -1.74 25.33
N GLY A 207 -18.47 -0.57 25.90
CA GLY A 207 -17.71 0.03 26.99
C GLY A 207 -16.58 0.97 26.53
N ILE A 208 -16.61 1.43 25.29
CA ILE A 208 -15.66 2.40 24.74
C ILE A 208 -16.38 3.73 24.51
N ALA A 209 -15.93 4.78 25.20
CA ALA A 209 -16.32 6.14 24.92
C ALA A 209 -15.25 6.80 24.05
N PRO A 210 -15.58 7.37 22.88
CA PRO A 210 -14.59 8.06 22.07
C PRO A 210 -14.08 9.33 22.75
N ASP A 211 -12.78 9.57 22.66
CA ASP A 211 -12.15 10.83 23.13
C ASP A 211 -12.31 11.93 22.06
N ALA A 212 -12.36 11.54 20.78
CA ALA A 212 -12.65 12.48 19.66
C ALA A 212 -13.44 11.77 18.54
N ILE A 213 -14.14 12.59 17.75
CA ILE A 213 -14.89 12.12 16.57
C ILE A 213 -14.46 12.90 15.34
N VAL A 214 -14.05 12.18 14.29
CA VAL A 214 -13.81 12.75 12.96
C VAL A 214 -15.04 12.53 12.09
N LEU A 215 -15.61 13.60 11.60
CA LEU A 215 -16.80 13.63 10.77
C LEU A 215 -16.42 13.71 9.29
N ARG A 216 -16.67 12.64 8.55
CA ARG A 216 -16.52 12.61 7.09
C ARG A 216 -17.77 13.14 6.42
N SER A 217 -17.59 14.00 5.43
CA SER A 217 -18.68 14.54 4.60
C SER A 217 -18.13 15.02 3.26
N ASP A 218 -18.98 14.99 2.24
CA ASP A 218 -18.70 15.54 0.90
C ASP A 218 -18.76 17.09 0.87
N ARG A 219 -19.12 17.73 1.98
CA ARG A 219 -19.31 19.18 2.10
C ARG A 219 -19.04 19.70 3.50
N THR A 220 -18.85 21.00 3.61
CA THR A 220 -18.60 21.70 4.86
C THR A 220 -19.66 21.37 5.92
N ILE A 221 -19.20 21.05 7.12
CA ILE A 221 -20.02 20.73 8.29
C ILE A 221 -20.14 22.00 9.16
N PRO A 222 -21.33 22.59 9.32
CA PRO A 222 -21.53 23.77 10.15
C PRO A 222 -21.24 23.49 11.64
N ASP A 223 -20.77 24.50 12.38
CA ASP A 223 -20.52 24.41 13.81
C ASP A 223 -21.74 23.98 14.64
N SER A 224 -22.95 24.34 14.20
CA SER A 224 -24.19 23.88 14.82
C SER A 224 -24.34 22.37 14.79
N ILE A 225 -23.89 21.71 13.72
CA ILE A 225 -23.88 20.26 13.58
C ILE A 225 -22.80 19.64 14.49
N LYS A 226 -21.59 20.22 14.52
CA LYS A 226 -20.51 19.78 15.43
C LYS A 226 -20.96 19.85 16.90
N LYS A 227 -21.53 20.97 17.33
CA LYS A 227 -22.09 21.17 18.67
C LYS A 227 -23.19 20.17 19.01
N LYS A 228 -24.09 19.88 18.06
CA LYS A 228 -25.14 18.87 18.25
C LYS A 228 -24.54 17.48 18.44
N ILE A 229 -23.54 17.09 17.65
CA ILE A 229 -22.85 15.80 17.78
C ILE A 229 -22.11 15.73 19.11
N SER A 230 -21.36 16.77 19.47
CA SER A 230 -20.69 16.90 20.77
C SER A 230 -21.65 16.61 21.92
N LEU A 231 -22.80 17.31 21.98
CA LEU A 231 -23.80 17.11 23.02
C LEU A 231 -24.38 15.69 23.03
N MET A 232 -24.76 15.16 21.86
CA MET A 232 -25.43 13.86 21.73
C MET A 232 -24.48 12.68 21.91
N CYS A 233 -23.22 12.87 21.62
CA CYS A 233 -22.17 11.86 21.74
C CYS A 233 -21.31 12.04 23.00
N ASP A 234 -21.55 13.08 23.83
CA ASP A 234 -20.81 13.37 25.05
C ASP A 234 -19.28 13.36 24.80
N VAL A 235 -18.88 14.18 23.84
CA VAL A 235 -17.49 14.39 23.43
C VAL A 235 -17.25 15.90 23.44
N ASP A 236 -16.09 16.32 23.88
CA ASP A 236 -15.75 17.75 23.91
C ASP A 236 -15.96 18.40 22.55
N ALA A 237 -16.49 19.63 22.52
CA ALA A 237 -16.82 20.31 21.27
C ALA A 237 -15.59 20.52 20.36
N GLU A 238 -14.43 20.75 20.94
CA GLU A 238 -13.13 20.87 20.25
C GLU A 238 -12.59 19.53 19.72
N ALA A 239 -13.14 18.40 20.20
CA ALA A 239 -12.78 17.06 19.76
C ALA A 239 -13.73 16.50 18.68
N VAL A 240 -14.70 17.32 18.21
CA VAL A 240 -15.55 17.00 17.07
C VAL A 240 -15.02 17.73 15.83
N VAL A 241 -14.27 17.01 15.03
CA VAL A 241 -13.45 17.50 13.92
C VAL A 241 -14.09 17.16 12.59
N ALA A 242 -14.13 18.09 11.66
CA ALA A 242 -14.61 17.86 10.30
C ALA A 242 -13.42 17.45 9.40
N ALA A 243 -13.61 16.38 8.62
CA ALA A 243 -12.69 15.96 7.57
C ALA A 243 -13.47 15.87 6.25
N VAL A 244 -13.61 17.02 5.60
CA VAL A 244 -14.27 17.15 4.30
C VAL A 244 -13.35 16.60 3.21
N ASP A 245 -13.94 16.14 2.10
CA ASP A 245 -13.18 15.69 0.95
C ASP A 245 -12.26 16.80 0.44
N ALA A 246 -10.99 16.47 0.25
CA ALA A 246 -9.95 17.38 -0.18
C ALA A 246 -9.50 17.09 -1.62
N PRO A 247 -8.93 18.06 -2.35
CA PRO A 247 -8.43 17.86 -3.71
C PRO A 247 -7.35 16.79 -3.81
N SER A 248 -6.55 16.63 -2.75
CA SER A 248 -5.53 15.59 -2.63
C SER A 248 -5.57 14.94 -1.27
N ILE A 249 -5.26 13.63 -1.21
CA ILE A 249 -5.11 12.91 0.07
C ILE A 249 -4.01 13.53 0.95
N TYR A 250 -3.02 14.17 0.34
CA TYR A 250 -1.91 14.83 1.02
C TYR A 250 -2.30 16.16 1.69
N ASP A 251 -3.50 16.70 1.40
CA ASP A 251 -4.06 17.86 2.11
C ASP A 251 -4.64 17.51 3.48
N ILE A 252 -5.05 16.24 3.68
CA ILE A 252 -5.79 15.81 4.87
C ILE A 252 -5.03 16.12 6.19
N PRO A 253 -3.69 15.94 6.31
CA PRO A 253 -2.98 16.36 7.51
C PRO A 253 -3.20 17.83 7.86
N LYS A 254 -3.20 18.73 6.87
CA LYS A 254 -3.47 20.16 7.10
C LYS A 254 -4.93 20.44 7.44
N VAL A 255 -5.87 19.69 6.88
CA VAL A 255 -7.28 19.76 7.25
C VAL A 255 -7.46 19.42 8.73
N LEU A 256 -6.91 18.29 9.19
CA LEU A 256 -6.98 17.86 10.59
C LEU A 256 -6.26 18.85 11.53
N PHE A 257 -5.14 19.41 11.09
CA PHE A 257 -4.43 20.47 11.82
C PHE A 257 -5.28 21.72 12.01
N SER A 258 -5.92 22.21 10.94
CA SER A 258 -6.77 23.41 11.01
C SER A 258 -7.99 23.23 11.93
N GLU A 259 -8.43 21.99 12.11
CA GLU A 259 -9.50 21.60 13.04
C GLU A 259 -9.00 21.36 14.48
N GLY A 260 -7.67 21.39 14.71
CA GLY A 260 -7.05 21.28 16.04
C GLY A 260 -6.95 19.88 16.62
N LEU A 261 -7.14 18.83 15.81
CA LEU A 261 -7.13 17.43 16.28
C LEU A 261 -5.82 17.06 16.95
N ASP A 262 -4.69 17.41 16.35
CA ASP A 262 -3.35 17.12 16.86
C ASP A 262 -3.11 17.76 18.23
N SER A 263 -3.49 19.04 18.39
CA SER A 263 -3.35 19.77 19.65
C SER A 263 -4.21 19.16 20.75
N TYR A 264 -5.42 18.68 20.40
CA TYR A 264 -6.29 17.99 21.35
C TYR A 264 -5.67 16.63 21.77
N VAL A 265 -5.18 15.82 20.82
CA VAL A 265 -4.52 14.53 21.09
C VAL A 265 -3.29 14.71 21.97
N VAL A 266 -2.40 15.67 21.62
CA VAL A 266 -1.17 15.96 22.38
C VAL A 266 -1.50 16.33 23.83
N ARG A 267 -2.48 17.22 24.04
CA ARG A 267 -2.92 17.62 25.39
C ARG A 267 -3.53 16.45 26.15
N ARG A 268 -4.43 15.69 25.53
CA ARG A 268 -5.17 14.60 26.18
C ARG A 268 -4.25 13.43 26.61
N LEU A 269 -3.23 13.13 25.81
CA LEU A 269 -2.25 12.08 26.11
C LEU A 269 -1.01 12.59 26.83
N SER A 270 -0.95 13.90 27.13
CA SER A 270 0.23 14.54 27.76
C SER A 270 1.52 14.23 26.99
N LEU A 271 1.44 14.31 25.65
CA LEU A 271 2.60 14.09 24.78
C LEU A 271 3.51 15.33 24.81
N GLY A 272 4.82 15.09 24.72
CA GLY A 272 5.78 16.13 24.41
C GLY A 272 5.68 16.58 22.94
N GLY A 273 6.67 17.30 22.50
CA GLY A 273 6.79 17.76 21.11
C GLY A 273 6.86 19.27 20.99
N HIS A 274 7.02 19.73 19.77
CA HIS A 274 7.06 21.15 19.42
C HIS A 274 5.85 21.51 18.54
N ASP A 275 5.76 22.76 18.14
CA ASP A 275 4.78 23.17 17.15
C ASP A 275 5.02 22.43 15.82
N VAL A 276 3.95 22.25 15.04
CA VAL A 276 4.03 21.51 13.78
C VAL A 276 5.02 22.17 12.83
N VAL A 277 5.99 21.37 12.37
CA VAL A 277 6.94 21.76 11.32
C VAL A 277 6.58 20.98 10.06
N TRP A 278 6.08 21.66 9.05
CA TRP A 278 5.65 21.02 7.81
C TRP A 278 6.80 20.63 6.89
N GLY A 279 7.83 21.50 6.77
CA GLY A 279 9.05 21.21 6.00
C GLY A 279 8.76 20.59 4.62
N GLU A 280 9.26 19.36 4.40
CA GLU A 280 9.08 18.64 3.14
C GLU A 280 7.62 18.42 2.74
N TRP A 281 6.68 18.49 3.68
CA TRP A 281 5.25 18.34 3.37
C TRP A 281 4.68 19.59 2.69
N ASP A 282 5.17 20.79 3.04
CA ASP A 282 4.83 22.02 2.33
C ASP A 282 5.36 21.99 0.90
N ASP A 283 6.62 21.55 0.72
CA ASP A 283 7.24 21.39 -0.59
C ASP A 283 6.48 20.36 -1.46
N LEU A 284 5.99 19.28 -0.83
CA LEU A 284 5.14 18.29 -1.50
C LEU A 284 3.84 18.93 -1.98
N LEU A 285 3.13 19.66 -1.12
CA LEU A 285 1.85 20.28 -1.46
C LEU A 285 1.98 21.36 -2.55
N GLU A 286 3.09 22.08 -2.55
CA GLU A 286 3.37 23.05 -3.64
C GLU A 286 3.44 22.32 -4.99
N LYS A 287 4.15 21.20 -5.05
CA LYS A 287 4.25 20.38 -6.28
C LYS A 287 2.94 19.69 -6.67
N VAL A 288 2.12 19.31 -5.68
CA VAL A 288 0.79 18.73 -5.91
C VAL A 288 -0.16 19.74 -6.55
N HIS A 289 -0.15 20.98 -6.06
CA HIS A 289 -1.12 22.00 -6.48
C HIS A 289 -0.63 22.89 -7.63
N HIS A 290 0.69 23.05 -7.78
CA HIS A 290 1.29 23.97 -8.77
C HIS A 290 2.35 23.26 -9.65
N PRO A 291 2.01 22.12 -10.32
CA PRO A 291 2.93 21.43 -11.19
C PRO A 291 3.27 22.26 -12.44
N ALA A 292 4.55 22.22 -12.86
CA ALA A 292 5.00 22.91 -14.06
C ALA A 292 4.75 22.11 -15.35
N HIS A 293 4.73 20.77 -15.24
CA HIS A 293 4.54 19.86 -16.38
C HIS A 293 3.27 19.03 -16.21
N HIS A 294 2.81 18.45 -17.32
CA HIS A 294 1.70 17.50 -17.34
C HIS A 294 2.10 16.29 -18.17
N VAL A 295 1.99 15.08 -17.59
CA VAL A 295 2.39 13.81 -18.21
C VAL A 295 1.23 12.83 -18.14
N LYS A 296 0.87 12.23 -19.28
CA LYS A 296 -0.12 11.14 -19.37
C LYS A 296 0.62 9.80 -19.33
N VAL A 297 0.32 8.99 -18.33
CA VAL A 297 0.90 7.66 -18.18
C VAL A 297 -0.17 6.60 -18.37
N ALA A 298 -0.01 5.74 -19.37
CA ALA A 298 -0.86 4.56 -19.53
C ALA A 298 -0.49 3.51 -18.49
N LEU A 299 -1.43 3.08 -17.66
CA LEU A 299 -1.33 1.91 -16.81
C LEU A 299 -2.02 0.74 -17.51
N VAL A 300 -1.22 -0.14 -18.15
CA VAL A 300 -1.73 -1.25 -18.95
C VAL A 300 -1.90 -2.48 -18.06
N GLY A 301 -3.10 -2.67 -17.55
CA GLY A 301 -3.40 -3.69 -16.54
C GLY A 301 -4.65 -4.51 -16.82
N LYS A 302 -4.87 -5.53 -16.00
CA LYS A 302 -6.06 -6.38 -16.06
C LYS A 302 -7.06 -6.15 -14.92
N TYR A 303 -6.69 -5.38 -13.89
CA TYR A 303 -7.53 -5.06 -12.72
C TYR A 303 -7.95 -3.58 -12.73
N ILE A 304 -8.11 -2.99 -13.90
CA ILE A 304 -8.34 -1.54 -14.06
C ILE A 304 -9.70 -1.08 -13.55
N ASP A 305 -10.69 -1.97 -13.44
CA ASP A 305 -12.01 -1.66 -12.90
C ASP A 305 -11.99 -1.40 -11.38
N LEU A 306 -10.89 -1.78 -10.70
CA LEU A 306 -10.68 -1.51 -9.29
C LEU A 306 -9.33 -0.80 -9.08
N PRO A 307 -9.32 0.53 -8.95
CA PRO A 307 -8.09 1.31 -8.76
C PRO A 307 -7.23 0.86 -7.58
N ASP A 308 -7.86 0.36 -6.50
CA ASP A 308 -7.17 -0.13 -5.31
C ASP A 308 -6.28 -1.36 -5.58
N ALA A 309 -6.52 -2.09 -6.68
CA ALA A 309 -5.64 -3.20 -7.08
C ALA A 309 -4.25 -2.73 -7.54
N TYR A 310 -4.11 -1.45 -7.89
CA TYR A 310 -2.87 -0.81 -8.33
C TYR A 310 -2.56 0.47 -7.52
N LEU A 311 -3.00 0.52 -6.26
CA LEU A 311 -2.88 1.72 -5.42
C LEU A 311 -1.43 2.18 -5.29
N SER A 312 -0.51 1.30 -4.90
CA SER A 312 0.90 1.65 -4.75
C SER A 312 1.56 2.03 -6.08
N VAL A 313 1.19 1.40 -7.19
CA VAL A 313 1.67 1.79 -8.53
C VAL A 313 1.21 3.20 -8.88
N SER A 314 -0.08 3.49 -8.66
CA SER A 314 -0.67 4.80 -8.91
C SER A 314 -0.01 5.90 -8.08
N GLU A 315 0.20 5.63 -6.79
CA GLU A 315 0.86 6.57 -5.89
C GLU A 315 2.35 6.75 -6.22
N ALA A 316 3.05 5.69 -6.64
CA ALA A 316 4.44 5.77 -7.04
C ALA A 316 4.63 6.57 -8.34
N LEU A 317 3.72 6.42 -9.31
CA LEU A 317 3.70 7.23 -10.53
C LEU A 317 3.46 8.72 -10.22
N ARG A 318 2.49 9.02 -9.34
CA ARG A 318 2.24 10.39 -8.87
C ARG A 318 3.44 10.97 -8.14
N ALA A 319 4.06 10.18 -7.24
CA ALA A 319 5.27 10.58 -6.52
C ALA A 319 6.44 10.87 -7.46
N GLY A 320 6.65 10.04 -8.50
CA GLY A 320 7.60 10.32 -9.58
C GLY A 320 7.30 11.65 -10.29
N GLY A 321 6.00 11.97 -10.46
CA GLY A 321 5.55 13.27 -10.94
C GLY A 321 5.96 14.41 -10.01
N PHE A 322 5.74 14.28 -8.71
CA PHE A 322 6.11 15.32 -7.73
C PHE A 322 7.63 15.60 -7.76
N ALA A 323 8.47 14.55 -7.89
CA ALA A 323 9.91 14.74 -8.02
C ALA A 323 10.30 15.56 -9.25
N ASN A 324 9.54 15.44 -10.34
CA ASN A 324 9.76 16.15 -11.61
C ASN A 324 8.90 17.41 -11.76
N ASN A 325 8.26 17.87 -10.69
CA ASN A 325 7.31 18.99 -10.72
C ASN A 325 6.24 18.83 -11.83
N ALA A 326 5.72 17.60 -11.97
CA ALA A 326 4.76 17.22 -13.00
C ALA A 326 3.48 16.65 -12.38
N LYS A 327 2.34 17.05 -12.94
CA LYS A 327 1.06 16.36 -12.73
C LYS A 327 1.02 15.11 -13.59
N VAL A 328 0.86 13.94 -12.96
CA VAL A 328 0.65 12.67 -13.66
C VAL A 328 -0.85 12.42 -13.80
N GLU A 329 -1.30 12.33 -15.05
CA GLU A 329 -2.63 11.84 -15.42
C GLU A 329 -2.54 10.36 -15.76
N LEU A 330 -3.23 9.52 -14.99
CA LEU A 330 -3.27 8.07 -15.23
C LEU A 330 -4.35 7.74 -16.25
N ILE A 331 -3.94 7.12 -17.35
CA ILE A 331 -4.82 6.56 -18.38
C ILE A 331 -4.92 5.05 -18.11
N TRP A 332 -6.08 4.61 -17.65
CA TRP A 332 -6.34 3.20 -17.33
C TRP A 332 -6.64 2.45 -18.62
N VAL A 333 -5.74 1.56 -19.04
CA VAL A 333 -5.85 0.79 -20.28
C VAL A 333 -6.08 -0.68 -19.97
N PRO A 334 -7.25 -1.26 -20.33
CA PRO A 334 -7.43 -2.70 -20.30
C PRO A 334 -6.40 -3.36 -21.19
N SER A 335 -5.60 -4.28 -20.65
CA SER A 335 -4.58 -4.94 -21.46
C SER A 335 -5.16 -5.62 -22.72
N ASP A 336 -6.38 -6.18 -22.62
CA ASP A 336 -7.04 -6.86 -23.72
C ASP A 336 -7.27 -5.94 -24.95
N GLU A 337 -7.35 -4.62 -24.78
CA GLU A 337 -7.44 -3.66 -25.89
C GLU A 337 -6.16 -3.58 -26.74
N CYS A 338 -5.03 -4.00 -26.19
CA CYS A 338 -3.72 -3.96 -26.85
C CYS A 338 -3.31 -5.28 -27.53
N GLU A 339 -4.19 -6.28 -27.63
CA GLU A 339 -3.85 -7.58 -28.25
C GLU A 339 -3.52 -7.49 -29.75
N SER A 340 -4.05 -6.51 -30.44
CA SER A 340 -3.70 -6.23 -31.84
C SER A 340 -2.87 -4.96 -31.99
N ALA A 341 -2.03 -4.88 -33.01
CA ALA A 341 -1.23 -3.68 -33.31
C ALA A 341 -2.13 -2.43 -33.47
N GLN A 342 -3.29 -2.56 -34.10
CA GLN A 342 -4.25 -1.46 -34.25
C GLN A 342 -4.89 -1.07 -32.90
N GLY A 343 -5.22 -2.03 -32.05
CA GLY A 343 -5.75 -1.80 -30.70
C GLY A 343 -4.72 -1.07 -29.83
N ALA A 344 -3.47 -1.55 -29.79
CA ALA A 344 -2.38 -0.90 -29.08
C ALA A 344 -2.15 0.53 -29.59
N ALA A 345 -2.09 0.74 -30.91
CA ALA A 345 -1.94 2.06 -31.50
C ALA A 345 -3.10 3.01 -31.12
N SER A 346 -4.32 2.50 -31.03
CA SER A 346 -5.49 3.32 -30.63
C SER A 346 -5.50 3.65 -29.14
N ALA A 347 -5.20 2.66 -28.29
CA ALA A 347 -5.26 2.82 -26.83
C ALA A 347 -4.09 3.67 -26.28
N LEU A 348 -2.95 3.69 -26.99
CA LEU A 348 -1.70 4.31 -26.53
C LEU A 348 -1.28 5.53 -27.37
N ALA A 349 -2.15 6.03 -28.26
CA ALA A 349 -1.80 7.12 -29.20
C ALA A 349 -1.41 8.43 -28.50
N ASP A 350 -2.05 8.74 -27.38
CA ASP A 350 -1.94 10.05 -26.70
C ASP A 350 -1.26 9.94 -25.33
N VAL A 351 -0.39 8.97 -25.12
CA VAL A 351 0.31 8.79 -23.85
C VAL A 351 1.78 9.17 -23.96
N ASP A 352 2.33 9.69 -22.87
CA ASP A 352 3.71 10.14 -22.79
C ASP A 352 4.63 9.06 -22.20
N ALA A 353 4.06 8.11 -21.47
CA ALA A 353 4.76 6.97 -20.88
C ALA A 353 3.80 5.79 -20.64
N ILE A 354 4.38 4.61 -20.49
CA ILE A 354 3.64 3.37 -20.23
C ILE A 354 4.19 2.69 -18.98
N CYS A 355 3.30 2.25 -18.09
CA CYS A 355 3.60 1.37 -16.98
C CYS A 355 2.85 0.05 -17.14
N VAL A 356 3.57 -1.07 -17.16
CA VAL A 356 2.98 -2.42 -17.18
C VAL A 356 3.16 -3.04 -15.80
N PRO A 357 2.09 -3.06 -14.97
CA PRO A 357 2.17 -3.50 -13.58
C PRO A 357 2.25 -5.01 -13.44
N GLY A 358 2.54 -5.47 -12.22
CA GLY A 358 2.46 -6.84 -11.79
C GLY A 358 1.07 -7.47 -11.95
N GLY A 359 0.97 -8.76 -11.68
CA GLY A 359 -0.25 -9.56 -11.74
C GLY A 359 0.05 -11.04 -11.83
N PHE A 360 -1.01 -11.86 -11.82
CA PHE A 360 -0.92 -13.32 -11.91
C PHE A 360 -1.89 -13.87 -12.97
N GLY A 361 -1.54 -15.05 -13.56
CA GLY A 361 -2.38 -15.79 -14.47
C GLY A 361 -2.43 -15.25 -15.90
N VAL A 362 -3.06 -15.99 -16.77
CA VAL A 362 -2.96 -15.90 -18.25
C VAL A 362 -3.70 -14.70 -18.86
N ARG A 363 -4.80 -14.23 -18.24
CA ARG A 363 -5.64 -13.18 -18.81
C ARG A 363 -4.86 -11.89 -19.06
N GLY A 364 -5.01 -11.31 -20.25
CA GLY A 364 -4.45 -10.02 -20.63
C GLY A 364 -2.95 -10.01 -20.94
N ILE A 365 -2.29 -11.19 -21.03
CA ILE A 365 -0.86 -11.28 -21.30
C ILE A 365 -0.54 -10.84 -22.72
N GLU A 366 -1.24 -11.35 -23.74
CA GLU A 366 -0.98 -10.97 -25.13
C GLU A 366 -1.19 -9.46 -25.36
N GLY A 367 -2.16 -8.86 -24.66
CA GLY A 367 -2.33 -7.40 -24.71
C GLY A 367 -1.19 -6.64 -24.04
N LYS A 368 -0.63 -7.13 -22.92
CA LYS A 368 0.58 -6.54 -22.35
C LYS A 368 1.77 -6.64 -23.31
N LEU A 369 1.92 -7.77 -24.00
CA LEU A 369 2.95 -7.95 -25.04
C LEU A 369 2.73 -6.98 -26.21
N GLY A 370 1.50 -6.81 -26.67
CA GLY A 370 1.15 -5.86 -27.71
C GLY A 370 1.46 -4.41 -27.32
N ALA A 371 1.15 -4.01 -26.09
CA ALA A 371 1.49 -2.70 -25.56
C ALA A 371 3.01 -2.48 -25.48
N LEU A 372 3.77 -3.51 -25.04
CA LEU A 372 5.23 -3.44 -24.95
C LEU A 372 5.89 -3.39 -26.34
N THR A 373 5.35 -4.15 -27.31
CA THR A 373 5.80 -4.06 -28.73
C THR A 373 5.60 -2.65 -29.27
N TYR A 374 4.40 -2.09 -29.07
CA TYR A 374 4.09 -0.72 -29.49
C TYR A 374 5.02 0.30 -28.83
N ALA A 375 5.22 0.18 -27.51
CA ALA A 375 6.11 1.05 -26.76
C ALA A 375 7.55 1.03 -27.28
N ARG A 376 8.09 -0.17 -27.55
CA ARG A 376 9.45 -0.34 -28.06
C ARG A 376 9.61 0.24 -29.47
N GLU A 377 8.65 -0.01 -30.36
CA GLU A 377 8.70 0.46 -31.76
C GLU A 377 8.48 1.96 -31.91
N HIS A 378 7.82 2.61 -30.94
CA HIS A 378 7.54 4.05 -30.95
C HIS A 378 8.38 4.83 -29.93
N GLU A 379 9.36 4.17 -29.30
CA GLU A 379 10.29 4.77 -28.31
C GLU A 379 9.57 5.47 -27.14
N ILE A 380 8.38 4.97 -26.72
CA ILE A 380 7.62 5.52 -25.61
C ILE A 380 8.23 5.06 -24.28
N PRO A 381 8.65 5.97 -23.38
CA PRO A 381 9.21 5.62 -22.08
C PRO A 381 8.35 4.60 -21.35
N THR A 382 8.95 3.46 -20.95
CA THR A 382 8.21 2.31 -20.44
C THR A 382 8.87 1.70 -19.21
N LEU A 383 8.04 1.38 -18.19
CA LEU A 383 8.43 0.69 -16.98
C LEU A 383 7.60 -0.58 -16.80
N GLY A 384 8.25 -1.73 -16.72
CA GLY A 384 7.64 -3.04 -16.41
C GLY A 384 7.91 -3.47 -14.97
N LEU A 385 6.86 -3.81 -14.22
CA LEU A 385 6.96 -4.21 -12.81
C LEU A 385 6.58 -5.70 -12.67
N CYS A 386 7.45 -6.52 -12.07
CA CYS A 386 7.23 -7.94 -11.80
C CYS A 386 6.80 -8.71 -13.06
N LEU A 387 5.52 -9.03 -13.21
CA LEU A 387 4.97 -9.60 -14.46
C LEU A 387 5.25 -8.72 -15.69
N GLY A 388 5.32 -7.39 -15.52
CA GLY A 388 5.70 -6.47 -16.58
C GLY A 388 7.11 -6.71 -17.12
N LEU A 389 8.11 -6.96 -16.25
CA LEU A 389 9.44 -7.40 -16.67
C LEU A 389 9.37 -8.73 -17.42
N GLN A 390 8.61 -9.71 -16.89
CA GLN A 390 8.49 -11.02 -17.54
C GLN A 390 7.89 -10.90 -18.94
N CYS A 391 6.87 -10.04 -19.12
CA CYS A 391 6.33 -9.72 -20.43
C CYS A 391 7.36 -9.03 -21.35
N MET A 392 8.22 -8.13 -20.83
CA MET A 392 9.31 -7.53 -21.60
C MET A 392 10.30 -8.59 -22.10
N VAL A 393 10.63 -9.57 -21.28
CA VAL A 393 11.52 -10.68 -21.65
C VAL A 393 10.88 -11.57 -22.74
N ILE A 394 9.58 -11.88 -22.61
CA ILE A 394 8.83 -12.66 -23.61
C ILE A 394 8.73 -11.89 -24.92
N GLU A 395 8.44 -10.59 -24.87
CA GLU A 395 8.38 -9.72 -26.07
C GLU A 395 9.72 -9.68 -26.79
N ALA A 396 10.82 -9.43 -26.06
CA ALA A 396 12.16 -9.45 -26.62
C ALA A 396 12.55 -10.84 -27.19
N ALA A 397 12.17 -11.92 -26.51
CA ALA A 397 12.40 -13.27 -27.00
C ALA A 397 11.69 -13.53 -28.33
N ARG A 398 10.43 -13.13 -28.47
CA ARG A 398 9.63 -13.32 -29.68
C ARG A 398 10.10 -12.43 -30.83
N ASN A 399 10.31 -11.14 -30.57
CA ASN A 399 10.47 -10.13 -31.61
C ASN A 399 11.94 -9.76 -31.90
N LEU A 400 12.85 -9.89 -30.92
CA LEU A 400 14.27 -9.58 -31.12
C LEU A 400 15.11 -10.87 -31.25
N ALA A 401 14.91 -11.89 -30.41
CA ALA A 401 15.70 -13.12 -30.42
C ALA A 401 15.14 -14.23 -31.34
N GLY A 402 13.97 -14.01 -31.98
CA GLY A 402 13.36 -14.94 -32.93
C GLY A 402 12.81 -16.23 -32.31
N ILE A 403 12.55 -16.27 -31.00
CA ILE A 403 11.92 -17.40 -30.30
C ILE A 403 10.40 -17.20 -30.35
N LYS A 404 9.78 -17.51 -31.47
CA LYS A 404 8.38 -17.17 -31.76
C LYS A 404 7.36 -17.74 -30.78
N ASP A 405 7.67 -18.90 -30.16
CA ASP A 405 6.85 -19.59 -29.17
C ASP A 405 7.27 -19.32 -27.73
N ALA A 406 8.09 -18.26 -27.49
CA ALA A 406 8.52 -17.87 -26.16
C ALA A 406 7.32 -17.59 -25.25
N ASN A 407 7.34 -18.18 -24.06
CA ASN A 407 6.24 -18.11 -23.10
C ASN A 407 6.74 -18.19 -21.65
N SER A 408 5.82 -18.15 -20.71
CA SER A 408 6.04 -18.43 -19.30
C SER A 408 5.47 -19.78 -18.92
N ALA A 409 6.16 -20.50 -18.03
CA ALA A 409 5.64 -21.71 -17.40
C ALA A 409 4.36 -21.43 -16.56
N GLU A 410 4.10 -20.19 -16.18
CA GLU A 410 2.85 -19.79 -15.52
C GLU A 410 1.66 -19.85 -16.47
N PHE A 411 1.86 -19.51 -17.76
CA PHE A 411 0.74 -19.31 -18.68
C PHE A 411 0.34 -20.61 -19.39
N ASP A 412 1.31 -21.44 -19.75
CA ASP A 412 1.11 -22.76 -20.31
C ASP A 412 2.31 -23.66 -19.93
N PRO A 413 2.21 -24.46 -18.87
CA PRO A 413 3.32 -25.28 -18.39
C PRO A 413 3.74 -26.39 -19.38
N ASP A 414 2.86 -26.75 -20.31
CA ASP A 414 3.07 -27.88 -21.21
C ASP A 414 3.53 -27.45 -22.62
N LYS A 415 3.43 -26.17 -22.96
CA LYS A 415 3.67 -25.68 -24.34
C LYS A 415 4.51 -24.41 -24.40
N GLY A 416 5.28 -24.32 -25.48
CA GLY A 416 6.12 -23.19 -25.79
C GLY A 416 7.51 -23.27 -25.18
N THR A 417 8.33 -22.31 -25.55
CA THR A 417 9.68 -22.15 -25.02
C THR A 417 9.62 -21.28 -23.75
N HIS A 418 9.82 -21.87 -22.58
CA HIS A 418 9.71 -21.17 -21.31
C HIS A 418 10.93 -20.28 -21.03
N VAL A 419 10.90 -19.06 -21.51
CA VAL A 419 11.91 -18.04 -21.20
C VAL A 419 11.69 -17.43 -19.80
N ILE A 420 10.50 -17.67 -19.21
CA ILE A 420 10.17 -17.46 -17.81
C ILE A 420 9.83 -18.82 -17.22
N ALA A 421 10.51 -19.22 -16.15
CA ALA A 421 10.40 -20.53 -15.52
C ALA A 421 9.96 -20.43 -14.07
N THR A 422 9.47 -21.54 -13.52
CA THR A 422 9.18 -21.69 -12.10
C THR A 422 10.49 -21.62 -11.31
N MET A 423 10.49 -20.88 -10.20
CA MET A 423 11.63 -20.86 -9.28
C MET A 423 11.91 -22.25 -8.70
N ALA A 424 13.19 -22.55 -8.50
CA ALA A 424 13.60 -23.78 -7.83
C ALA A 424 12.93 -23.90 -6.44
N GLY A 425 12.32 -25.06 -6.16
CA GLY A 425 11.61 -25.32 -4.91
C GLY A 425 10.14 -24.86 -4.88
N GLN A 426 9.62 -24.27 -5.97
CA GLN A 426 8.21 -23.88 -6.09
C GLN A 426 7.36 -24.91 -6.86
N GLU A 427 7.97 -25.96 -7.40
CA GLU A 427 7.32 -26.94 -8.30
C GLU A 427 6.15 -27.67 -7.62
N GLN A 428 6.32 -28.12 -6.37
CA GLN A 428 5.26 -28.79 -5.60
C GLN A 428 4.10 -27.86 -5.26
N ILE A 429 4.39 -26.58 -5.00
CA ILE A 429 3.37 -25.56 -4.69
C ILE A 429 2.54 -25.26 -5.94
N VAL A 430 3.22 -25.10 -7.09
CA VAL A 430 2.56 -24.88 -8.38
C VAL A 430 1.73 -26.09 -8.79
N ALA A 431 2.18 -27.32 -8.46
CA ALA A 431 1.42 -28.54 -8.68
C ALA A 431 0.20 -28.72 -7.74
N GLY A 432 0.02 -27.83 -6.75
CA GLY A 432 -1.08 -27.91 -5.77
C GLY A 432 -0.86 -28.95 -4.67
N GLU A 433 0.37 -29.39 -4.45
CA GLU A 433 0.76 -30.40 -3.46
C GLU A 433 1.15 -29.80 -2.10
N ALA A 434 1.21 -28.45 -2.00
CA ALA A 434 1.56 -27.72 -0.79
C ALA A 434 0.76 -26.42 -0.67
N ASP A 435 0.77 -25.82 0.52
CA ASP A 435 0.09 -24.55 0.81
C ASP A 435 0.62 -23.42 -0.08
N MET A 436 -0.28 -22.59 -0.60
CA MET A 436 0.08 -21.45 -1.47
C MET A 436 0.47 -20.19 -0.71
N GLY A 437 -0.12 -19.94 0.46
CA GLY A 437 0.08 -18.71 1.23
C GLY A 437 1.51 -18.59 1.78
N GLY A 438 2.11 -17.39 1.69
CA GLY A 438 3.42 -17.08 2.27
C GLY A 438 4.61 -17.83 1.67
N THR A 439 4.48 -18.42 0.47
CA THR A 439 5.49 -19.30 -0.13
C THR A 439 6.18 -18.73 -1.37
N MET A 440 5.81 -17.53 -1.81
CA MET A 440 6.50 -16.82 -2.88
C MET A 440 7.87 -16.29 -2.42
N ARG A 441 8.65 -15.76 -3.35
CA ARG A 441 9.80 -14.92 -3.01
C ARG A 441 9.26 -13.59 -2.50
N LEU A 442 9.37 -13.36 -1.19
CA LEU A 442 8.74 -12.25 -0.47
C LEU A 442 9.75 -11.42 0.30
N GLY A 443 9.57 -10.10 0.32
CA GLY A 443 10.41 -9.17 1.07
C GLY A 443 11.61 -8.66 0.30
N LEU A 444 12.63 -8.17 1.02
CA LEU A 444 13.81 -7.53 0.45
C LEU A 444 14.80 -8.53 -0.14
N TYR A 445 15.22 -8.27 -1.37
CA TYR A 445 16.33 -8.95 -2.02
C TYR A 445 17.24 -7.96 -2.70
N ARG A 446 18.54 -8.27 -2.63
CA ARG A 446 19.59 -7.42 -3.18
C ARG A 446 19.83 -7.70 -4.66
N ALA A 447 19.96 -6.64 -5.44
CA ALA A 447 20.43 -6.66 -6.82
C ALA A 447 21.74 -5.90 -6.97
N GLU A 448 22.72 -6.45 -7.69
CA GLU A 448 23.90 -5.74 -8.17
C GLU A 448 23.60 -5.17 -9.55
N LEU A 449 23.89 -3.87 -9.73
CA LEU A 449 23.57 -3.13 -10.94
C LEU A 449 24.78 -3.01 -11.87
N SER A 450 24.54 -3.17 -13.16
CA SER A 450 25.55 -3.03 -14.20
C SER A 450 25.94 -1.56 -14.38
N LYS A 451 27.23 -1.28 -14.32
CA LYS A 451 27.75 0.08 -14.51
C LYS A 451 27.37 0.64 -15.88
N GLY A 452 26.84 1.86 -15.92
CA GLY A 452 26.44 2.55 -17.16
C GLY A 452 25.06 2.14 -17.67
N SER A 453 24.33 1.29 -16.94
CA SER A 453 22.92 0.99 -17.23
C SER A 453 22.03 2.16 -16.85
N ILE A 454 20.82 2.22 -17.45
CA ILE A 454 19.78 3.19 -17.09
C ILE A 454 19.44 3.02 -15.59
N VAL A 455 19.29 1.77 -15.16
CA VAL A 455 18.95 1.43 -13.78
C VAL A 455 20.02 1.93 -12.81
N ALA A 456 21.31 1.65 -13.05
CA ALA A 456 22.39 2.13 -12.17
C ALA A 456 22.43 3.66 -12.08
N ASP A 457 22.18 4.34 -13.19
CA ASP A 457 22.19 5.80 -13.25
C ASP A 457 21.03 6.42 -12.45
N VAL A 458 19.79 5.90 -12.59
CA VAL A 458 18.63 6.45 -11.88
C VAL A 458 18.67 6.17 -10.38
N TYR A 459 19.23 5.04 -9.96
CA TYR A 459 19.46 4.76 -8.53
C TYR A 459 20.68 5.49 -7.96
N GLY A 460 21.64 5.86 -8.80
CA GLY A 460 22.91 6.43 -8.35
C GLY A 460 23.74 5.48 -7.48
N SER A 461 23.58 4.17 -7.66
CA SER A 461 24.19 3.12 -6.86
C SER A 461 24.59 1.92 -7.70
N SER A 462 25.54 1.12 -7.20
CA SER A 462 25.93 -0.17 -7.81
C SER A 462 25.15 -1.36 -7.25
N SER A 463 24.34 -1.18 -6.22
CA SER A 463 23.45 -2.22 -5.68
C SER A 463 22.24 -1.59 -4.99
N VAL A 464 21.14 -2.32 -5.00
CA VAL A 464 19.86 -1.92 -4.40
C VAL A 464 19.17 -3.10 -3.73
N ASP A 465 18.34 -2.81 -2.74
CA ASP A 465 17.49 -3.81 -2.08
C ASP A 465 16.04 -3.43 -2.39
N GLU A 466 15.27 -4.36 -2.99
CA GLU A 466 13.88 -4.15 -3.41
C GLU A 466 12.96 -5.24 -2.88
N ARG A 467 11.66 -4.91 -2.71
CA ARG A 467 10.62 -5.86 -2.27
C ARG A 467 10.14 -6.72 -3.42
N HIS A 468 9.98 -8.00 -3.17
CA HIS A 468 9.54 -9.01 -4.14
C HIS A 468 8.25 -9.69 -3.71
N ARG A 469 7.48 -10.15 -4.72
CA ARG A 469 6.29 -10.97 -4.56
C ARG A 469 6.02 -11.75 -5.85
N HIS A 470 6.71 -12.87 -6.06
CA HIS A 470 6.54 -13.69 -7.28
C HIS A 470 7.04 -15.14 -7.09
N ARG A 471 6.64 -16.03 -8.04
CA ARG A 471 7.04 -17.46 -8.11
C ARG A 471 7.82 -17.80 -9.35
N TYR A 472 7.78 -16.94 -10.38
CA TYR A 472 8.37 -17.18 -11.69
C TYR A 472 9.49 -16.18 -11.91
N GLU A 473 10.52 -16.63 -12.62
CA GLU A 473 11.77 -15.89 -12.86
C GLU A 473 12.20 -16.03 -14.31
N VAL A 474 13.09 -15.15 -14.75
CA VAL A 474 13.75 -15.27 -16.05
C VAL A 474 14.58 -16.56 -16.07
N ASN A 475 14.37 -17.39 -17.09
CA ASN A 475 15.12 -18.62 -17.28
C ASN A 475 16.54 -18.32 -17.76
N ASN A 476 17.52 -18.67 -16.94
CA ASN A 476 18.93 -18.39 -17.18
C ASN A 476 19.49 -19.03 -18.46
N ASP A 477 18.89 -20.13 -18.94
CA ASP A 477 19.30 -20.81 -20.18
C ASP A 477 19.17 -19.91 -21.43
N TYR A 478 18.29 -18.92 -21.37
CA TYR A 478 18.05 -18.00 -22.50
C TYR A 478 18.76 -16.65 -22.35
N ARG A 479 19.46 -16.35 -21.24
CA ARG A 479 20.10 -15.06 -21.00
C ARG A 479 21.09 -14.67 -22.07
N SER A 480 21.98 -15.59 -22.50
CA SER A 480 22.96 -15.30 -23.56
C SER A 480 22.27 -14.94 -24.87
N LYS A 481 21.29 -15.75 -25.30
CA LYS A 481 20.56 -15.52 -26.55
C LYS A 481 19.79 -14.19 -26.56
N LEU A 482 19.18 -13.83 -25.43
CA LEU A 482 18.45 -12.56 -25.27
C LEU A 482 19.41 -11.38 -25.23
N SER A 483 20.58 -11.54 -24.58
CA SER A 483 21.62 -10.50 -24.54
C SER A 483 22.20 -10.25 -25.94
N ASP A 484 22.46 -11.28 -26.72
CA ASP A 484 22.92 -11.18 -28.10
C ASP A 484 21.89 -10.50 -29.01
N ALA A 485 20.61 -10.57 -28.66
CA ALA A 485 19.50 -9.90 -29.34
C ALA A 485 19.28 -8.45 -28.88
N GLY A 486 20.05 -7.95 -27.92
CA GLY A 486 20.05 -6.56 -27.47
C GLY A 486 19.30 -6.26 -26.17
N LEU A 487 18.74 -7.27 -25.49
CA LEU A 487 18.15 -7.06 -24.16
C LEU A 487 19.25 -7.11 -23.09
N LEU A 488 19.46 -6.04 -22.36
CA LEU A 488 20.46 -5.96 -21.29
C LEU A 488 19.88 -6.49 -19.98
N PHE A 489 20.64 -7.33 -19.28
CA PHE A 489 20.39 -7.75 -17.91
C PHE A 489 21.15 -6.83 -16.97
N SER A 490 20.52 -5.72 -16.59
CA SER A 490 21.17 -4.61 -15.90
C SER A 490 21.23 -4.75 -14.38
N GLY A 491 20.53 -5.74 -13.81
CA GLY A 491 20.60 -6.04 -12.39
C GLY A 491 20.44 -7.54 -12.13
N ILE A 492 21.30 -8.07 -11.25
CA ILE A 492 21.38 -9.50 -10.92
C ILE A 492 21.45 -9.69 -9.41
N ASN A 493 20.65 -10.57 -8.86
CA ASN A 493 20.89 -11.15 -7.54
C ASN A 493 22.00 -12.21 -7.67
N ARG A 494 23.18 -11.91 -7.11
CA ARG A 494 24.36 -12.79 -7.26
C ARG A 494 24.27 -14.07 -6.45
N GLU A 495 23.57 -14.04 -5.31
CA GLU A 495 23.48 -15.20 -4.42
C GLU A 495 22.61 -16.31 -5.04
N LEU A 496 21.53 -15.90 -5.70
CA LEU A 496 20.56 -16.81 -6.32
C LEU A 496 20.75 -16.95 -7.84
N ASP A 497 21.66 -16.15 -8.43
CA ASP A 497 21.86 -15.99 -9.88
C ASP A 497 20.54 -15.69 -10.63
N LEU A 498 19.77 -14.74 -10.11
CA LEU A 498 18.46 -14.36 -10.66
C LEU A 498 18.51 -12.96 -11.28
N VAL A 499 17.75 -12.81 -12.38
CA VAL A 499 17.60 -11.53 -13.06
C VAL A 499 16.62 -10.63 -12.30
N GLU A 500 17.09 -9.45 -11.91
CA GLU A 500 16.29 -8.45 -11.19
C GLU A 500 15.87 -7.28 -12.06
N PHE A 501 16.70 -6.91 -13.05
CA PHE A 501 16.41 -5.82 -13.97
C PHE A 501 16.79 -6.17 -15.41
N VAL A 502 15.95 -5.72 -16.33
CA VAL A 502 16.22 -5.74 -17.77
C VAL A 502 16.02 -4.34 -18.33
N GLU A 503 16.75 -4.01 -19.41
CA GLU A 503 16.57 -2.75 -20.12
C GLU A 503 17.01 -2.85 -21.57
N LEU A 504 16.57 -1.91 -22.41
CA LEU A 504 17.18 -1.66 -23.70
C LEU A 504 18.24 -0.55 -23.59
N PRO A 505 19.33 -0.63 -24.39
CA PRO A 505 20.34 0.43 -24.40
C PRO A 505 19.72 1.81 -24.69
N ARG A 506 20.27 2.89 -24.10
CA ARG A 506 19.79 4.27 -24.31
C ARG A 506 19.82 4.72 -25.78
N GLU A 507 20.73 4.15 -26.56
CA GLU A 507 20.86 4.41 -27.98
C GLU A 507 19.73 3.79 -28.81
N VAL A 508 19.04 2.80 -28.22
CA VAL A 508 17.91 2.08 -28.84
C VAL A 508 16.58 2.61 -28.35
N HIS A 509 16.49 2.94 -27.05
CA HIS A 509 15.25 3.38 -26.43
C HIS A 509 15.52 4.34 -25.25
N PRO A 510 14.85 5.50 -25.15
CA PRO A 510 15.14 6.52 -24.14
C PRO A 510 14.95 6.00 -22.70
N TYR A 511 13.95 5.15 -22.45
CA TYR A 511 13.69 4.52 -21.16
C TYR A 511 12.82 3.27 -21.36
N TYR A 512 13.40 2.09 -21.42
CA TYR A 512 12.70 0.81 -21.48
C TYR A 512 13.28 -0.10 -20.41
N VAL A 513 12.69 -0.05 -19.22
CA VAL A 513 13.23 -0.67 -18.01
C VAL A 513 12.20 -1.61 -17.41
N GLY A 514 12.63 -2.83 -17.07
CA GLY A 514 11.84 -3.80 -16.33
C GLY A 514 12.51 -4.18 -15.00
N THR A 515 11.73 -4.36 -13.96
CA THR A 515 12.17 -4.91 -12.67
C THR A 515 11.33 -6.09 -12.24
N GLN A 516 11.97 -7.15 -11.71
CA GLN A 516 11.25 -8.30 -11.13
C GLN A 516 10.63 -7.95 -9.77
N ALA A 517 11.14 -6.91 -9.14
CA ALA A 517 10.67 -6.40 -7.87
C ALA A 517 9.39 -5.55 -7.97
N HIS A 518 8.92 -5.11 -6.81
CA HIS A 518 7.81 -4.19 -6.63
C HIS A 518 8.28 -2.85 -6.01
N PRO A 519 8.98 -1.98 -6.76
CA PRO A 519 9.53 -0.72 -6.27
C PRO A 519 8.44 0.26 -5.81
N GLU A 520 7.21 0.11 -6.33
CA GLU A 520 6.05 0.89 -5.92
C GLU A 520 5.77 0.79 -4.42
N LEU A 521 6.06 -0.36 -3.80
CA LEU A 521 5.87 -0.58 -2.37
C LEU A 521 6.84 0.21 -1.49
N ARG A 522 7.95 0.71 -2.07
CA ARG A 522 8.96 1.52 -1.36
C ARG A 522 8.91 3.01 -1.73
N SER A 523 8.06 3.40 -2.68
CA SER A 523 7.89 4.80 -3.06
C SER A 523 7.14 5.59 -1.98
N ARG A 524 7.58 6.81 -1.72
CA ARG A 524 6.99 7.74 -0.75
C ARG A 524 6.72 9.08 -1.44
N PRO A 525 5.70 9.85 -1.06
CA PRO A 525 5.44 11.15 -1.68
C PRO A 525 6.59 12.14 -1.46
N THR A 526 7.25 12.08 -0.29
CA THR A 526 8.41 12.92 0.05
C THR A 526 9.74 12.33 -0.41
N ARG A 527 9.79 11.02 -0.70
CA ARG A 527 10.97 10.28 -1.17
C ARG A 527 10.57 9.32 -2.29
N PRO A 528 10.24 9.87 -3.48
CA PRO A 528 9.80 9.08 -4.63
C PRO A 528 10.86 8.08 -5.08
N HIS A 529 10.40 6.93 -5.54
CA HIS A 529 11.30 5.86 -5.96
C HIS A 529 12.00 6.18 -7.30
N PRO A 530 13.32 5.92 -7.44
CA PRO A 530 14.13 6.32 -8.60
C PRO A 530 13.61 5.87 -9.97
N LEU A 531 13.08 4.64 -10.08
CA LEU A 531 12.55 4.14 -11.36
C LEU A 531 11.34 4.94 -11.85
N PHE A 532 10.46 5.38 -10.96
CA PHE A 532 9.32 6.22 -11.33
C PHE A 532 9.75 7.66 -11.63
N ILE A 533 10.75 8.19 -10.91
CA ILE A 533 11.37 9.48 -11.22
C ILE A 533 11.94 9.44 -12.65
N GLY A 534 12.71 8.39 -12.98
CA GLY A 534 13.34 8.20 -14.29
C GLY A 534 12.31 8.08 -15.41
N LEU A 535 11.23 7.32 -15.22
CA LEU A 535 10.15 7.19 -16.18
C LEU A 535 9.52 8.55 -16.53
N ILE A 536 9.13 9.31 -15.50
CA ILE A 536 8.49 10.61 -15.72
C ILE A 536 9.46 11.63 -16.32
N ALA A 537 10.73 11.63 -15.89
CA ALA A 537 11.75 12.49 -16.49
C ALA A 537 11.96 12.18 -17.99
N ALA A 538 11.97 10.90 -18.37
CA ALA A 538 12.07 10.49 -19.76
C ALA A 538 10.83 10.91 -20.58
N ALA A 539 9.64 10.78 -19.99
CA ALA A 539 8.39 11.22 -20.62
C ALA A 539 8.36 12.74 -20.88
N ILE A 540 8.80 13.55 -19.91
CA ILE A 540 8.89 15.01 -20.11
C ILE A 540 9.86 15.33 -21.24
N LYS A 541 11.06 14.72 -21.22
CA LYS A 541 12.09 14.96 -22.23
C LYS A 541 11.66 14.55 -23.65
N ALA A 542 10.81 13.53 -23.78
CA ALA A 542 10.30 13.09 -25.08
C ALA A 542 9.26 14.07 -25.68
N LYS A 543 8.66 14.94 -24.84
CA LYS A 543 7.71 15.98 -25.28
C LYS A 543 8.37 17.27 -25.73
N ASP A 544 9.57 17.57 -25.19
CA ASP A 544 10.36 18.77 -25.52
C ASP A 544 11.15 18.55 -26.82
#